data_c26321e03d23c2b4ce699b47748d5a2e
#
_entry.id   c26321e03d23c2b4ce699b47748d5a2e
#
_cell.length_a   1.000
_cell.length_b   1.000
_cell.length_c   1.000
_cell.angle_alpha   90.00
_cell.angle_beta   90.00
_cell.angle_gamma   90.00
#
_symmetry.space_group_name_H-M   'P 1'
#
loop_
_entity.id
_entity.type
_entity.pdbx_description
1 polymer ?
#
loop_
_entity_poly.entity_id
_entity_poly.type
_entity_poly.pdbx_seq_one_letter_code
_entity_poly.pdbx_strand_id
1 'polypeptide(L)'
;MDQISGIPAHPLFVHIPVVLIPLAAIGALVLLVKQSWFERYKWALLAVVGAGAIGAILAAGSGESLEEAGERSSGIHEHAEAGEMARNVSFLFLVVVLAWIFVPILLKRRAASGSDASGAGSSAATPGWFRIGAAVAVAIVGIGSAVAVVDAGHSGAEQVWNEDEAREGDEHEDDEHEDEDEDEDGAPAVVVDHVVTSDAAG
;
A
#
# COMPACT_ATOMS: atom_id res chain seq x y z
N MET A 1 -16.71 -2.06 2.45
CA MET A 1 -16.78 -2.33 0.98
C MET A 1 -15.73 -3.38 0.67
N ASP A 2 -16.09 -4.66 0.85
CA ASP A 2 -15.06 -5.72 0.97
C ASP A 2 -14.73 -6.41 -0.35
N GLN A 3 -15.60 -6.33 -1.36
CA GLN A 3 -15.40 -6.96 -2.66
C GLN A 3 -15.96 -6.12 -3.81
N ILE A 4 -15.22 -6.08 -4.92
CA ILE A 4 -15.64 -5.53 -6.22
C ILE A 4 -15.66 -6.69 -7.22
N SER A 5 -16.85 -7.09 -7.68
CA SER A 5 -17.03 -8.21 -8.61
C SER A 5 -16.44 -9.55 -8.13
N GLY A 6 -16.47 -9.81 -6.80
CA GLY A 6 -15.92 -11.03 -6.21
C GLY A 6 -14.41 -11.00 -5.92
N ILE A 7 -13.73 -9.90 -6.21
CA ILE A 7 -12.32 -9.70 -5.89
C ILE A 7 -12.20 -8.80 -4.66
N PRO A 8 -11.33 -9.12 -3.69
CA PRO A 8 -11.07 -8.23 -2.56
C PRO A 8 -10.69 -6.82 -3.05
N ALA A 9 -11.33 -5.79 -2.49
CA ALA A 9 -11.18 -4.41 -2.96
C ALA A 9 -9.80 -3.83 -2.59
N HIS A 10 -9.24 -4.25 -1.44
CA HIS A 10 -7.98 -3.73 -0.91
C HIS A 10 -6.79 -3.90 -1.88
N PRO A 11 -6.47 -5.08 -2.44
CA PRO A 11 -5.38 -5.23 -3.40
C PRO A 11 -5.53 -4.33 -4.64
N LEU A 12 -6.77 -4.08 -5.07
CA LEU A 12 -7.03 -3.22 -6.21
C LEU A 12 -6.69 -1.74 -5.90
N PHE A 13 -7.08 -1.27 -4.71
CA PHE A 13 -6.84 0.11 -4.30
C PHE A 13 -5.37 0.39 -3.98
N VAL A 14 -4.62 -0.57 -3.42
CA VAL A 14 -3.19 -0.43 -3.11
C VAL A 14 -2.35 -0.15 -4.35
N HIS A 15 -2.68 -0.72 -5.51
CA HIS A 15 -1.93 -0.49 -6.74
C HIS A 15 -1.94 0.98 -7.19
N ILE A 16 -3.00 1.73 -6.89
CA ILE A 16 -3.13 3.14 -7.29
C ILE A 16 -2.03 4.00 -6.66
N PRO A 17 -1.89 4.09 -5.32
CA PRO A 17 -0.84 4.90 -4.71
C PRO A 17 0.56 4.35 -4.97
N VAL A 18 0.76 3.02 -4.98
CA VAL A 18 2.08 2.39 -5.19
C VAL A 18 2.68 2.77 -6.55
N VAL A 19 1.85 2.98 -7.56
CA VAL A 19 2.31 3.40 -8.90
C VAL A 19 2.33 4.93 -9.01
N LEU A 20 1.24 5.60 -8.63
CA LEU A 20 1.06 7.03 -8.93
C LEU A 20 1.90 7.94 -8.03
N ILE A 21 2.12 7.62 -6.77
CA ILE A 21 2.91 8.48 -5.86
C ILE A 21 4.39 8.51 -6.25
N PRO A 22 5.10 7.38 -6.49
CA PRO A 22 6.46 7.42 -6.99
C PRO A 22 6.58 8.11 -8.36
N LEU A 23 5.64 7.85 -9.28
CA LEU A 23 5.62 8.53 -10.57
C LEU A 23 5.46 10.05 -10.42
N ALA A 24 4.58 10.49 -9.53
CA ALA A 24 4.38 11.90 -9.21
C ALA A 24 5.62 12.53 -8.55
N ALA A 25 6.30 11.82 -7.66
CA ALA A 25 7.54 12.28 -7.04
C ALA A 25 8.65 12.51 -8.08
N ILE A 26 8.84 11.55 -8.99
CA ILE A 26 9.77 11.69 -10.13
C ILE A 26 9.36 12.87 -11.01
N GLY A 27 8.08 12.97 -11.37
CA GLY A 27 7.55 14.08 -12.16
C GLY A 27 7.79 15.43 -11.50
N ALA A 28 7.56 15.54 -10.20
CA ALA A 28 7.82 16.76 -9.43
C ALA A 28 9.31 17.15 -9.46
N LEU A 29 10.22 16.20 -9.24
CA LEU A 29 11.66 16.43 -9.32
C LEU A 29 12.10 16.90 -10.72
N VAL A 30 11.54 16.29 -11.78
CA VAL A 30 11.79 16.72 -13.16
C VAL A 30 11.32 18.16 -13.37
N LEU A 31 10.14 18.55 -12.86
CA LEU A 31 9.64 19.92 -12.98
C LEU A 31 10.42 20.92 -12.13
N LEU A 32 11.03 20.51 -11.03
CA LEU A 32 11.95 21.35 -10.26
C LEU A 32 13.22 21.70 -11.05
N VAL A 33 13.76 20.72 -11.79
CA VAL A 33 14.96 20.92 -12.62
C VAL A 33 14.63 21.63 -13.93
N LYS A 34 13.52 21.24 -14.56
CA LYS A 34 13.06 21.78 -15.86
C LYS A 34 11.93 22.78 -15.67
N GLN A 35 12.25 23.94 -15.09
CA GLN A 35 11.28 25.01 -14.80
C GLN A 35 10.46 25.45 -16.04
N SER A 36 11.01 25.33 -17.25
CA SER A 36 10.29 25.64 -18.49
C SER A 36 9.10 24.70 -18.74
N TRP A 37 9.11 23.50 -18.14
CA TRP A 37 8.03 22.52 -18.27
C TRP A 37 6.96 22.69 -17.20
N PHE A 38 7.25 23.41 -16.10
CA PHE A 38 6.34 23.55 -14.98
C PHE A 38 4.97 24.09 -15.40
N GLU A 39 4.91 25.18 -16.15
CA GLU A 39 3.63 25.78 -16.57
C GLU A 39 2.80 24.83 -17.46
N ARG A 40 3.45 23.95 -18.22
CA ARG A 40 2.79 23.01 -19.11
C ARG A 40 2.25 21.77 -18.38
N TYR A 41 2.99 21.26 -17.40
CA TYR A 41 2.72 19.96 -16.78
C TYR A 41 2.25 20.01 -15.33
N LYS A 42 2.21 21.19 -14.68
CA LYS A 42 1.77 21.32 -13.29
C LYS A 42 0.38 20.75 -13.01
N TRP A 43 -0.54 20.86 -13.96
CA TRP A 43 -1.90 20.31 -13.81
C TRP A 43 -1.93 18.79 -13.96
N ALA A 44 -1.10 18.24 -14.84
CA ALA A 44 -0.93 16.80 -14.95
C ALA A 44 -0.30 16.23 -13.68
N LEU A 45 0.75 16.88 -13.15
CA LEU A 45 1.33 16.52 -11.85
C LEU A 45 0.29 16.52 -10.74
N LEU A 46 -0.52 17.60 -10.64
CA LEU A 46 -1.57 17.70 -9.63
C LEU A 46 -2.60 16.58 -9.77
N ALA A 47 -3.00 16.24 -10.98
CA ALA A 47 -3.94 15.15 -11.22
C ALA A 47 -3.37 13.78 -10.77
N VAL A 48 -2.10 13.51 -11.06
CA VAL A 48 -1.44 12.25 -10.66
C VAL A 48 -1.25 12.17 -9.15
N VAL A 49 -0.77 13.25 -8.50
CA VAL A 49 -0.65 13.29 -7.04
C VAL A 49 -2.01 13.16 -6.38
N GLY A 50 -3.02 13.86 -6.90
CA GLY A 50 -4.39 13.80 -6.37
C GLY A 50 -4.99 12.40 -6.47
N ALA A 51 -4.87 11.75 -7.62
CA ALA A 51 -5.32 10.37 -7.81
C ALA A 51 -4.58 9.39 -6.89
N GLY A 52 -3.25 9.55 -6.74
CA GLY A 52 -2.45 8.74 -5.82
C GLY A 52 -2.86 8.92 -4.36
N ALA A 53 -3.09 10.16 -3.92
CA ALA A 53 -3.54 10.46 -2.55
C ALA A 53 -4.95 9.91 -2.27
N ILE A 54 -5.87 10.01 -3.23
CA ILE A 54 -7.21 9.40 -3.12
C ILE A 54 -7.07 7.87 -3.03
N GLY A 55 -6.23 7.27 -3.88
CA GLY A 55 -5.95 5.84 -3.83
C GLY A 55 -5.40 5.39 -2.47
N ALA A 56 -4.49 6.17 -1.86
CA ALA A 56 -3.95 5.89 -0.54
C ALA A 56 -5.02 5.94 0.57
N ILE A 57 -5.97 6.89 0.48
CA ILE A 57 -7.10 6.97 1.41
C ILE A 57 -8.01 5.75 1.27
N LEU A 58 -8.33 5.35 0.04
CA LEU A 58 -9.18 4.18 -0.23
C LEU A 58 -8.51 2.87 0.20
N ALA A 59 -7.20 2.73 -0.05
CA ALA A 59 -6.42 1.57 0.37
C ALA A 59 -6.38 1.43 1.89
N ALA A 60 -6.06 2.51 2.62
CA ALA A 60 -6.03 2.49 4.08
C ALA A 60 -7.42 2.16 4.68
N GLY A 61 -8.49 2.80 4.21
CA GLY A 61 -9.85 2.53 4.70
C GLY A 61 -10.35 1.10 4.38
N SER A 62 -9.92 0.50 3.26
CA SER A 62 -10.22 -0.91 2.97
C SER A 62 -9.38 -1.87 3.80
N GLY A 63 -8.16 -1.49 4.20
CA GLY A 63 -7.28 -2.26 5.09
C GLY A 63 -7.82 -2.32 6.53
N GLU A 64 -8.29 -1.20 7.08
CA GLU A 64 -8.92 -1.14 8.40
C GLU A 64 -10.12 -2.11 8.51
N SER A 65 -10.97 -2.19 7.48
CA SER A 65 -12.12 -3.11 7.47
C SER A 65 -11.71 -4.59 7.42
N LEU A 66 -10.57 -4.92 6.85
CA LEU A 66 -10.01 -6.27 6.85
C LEU A 66 -9.40 -6.63 8.21
N GLU A 67 -8.71 -5.69 8.86
CA GLU A 67 -8.15 -5.88 10.20
C GLU A 67 -9.25 -6.13 11.25
N GLU A 68 -10.39 -5.43 11.15
CA GLU A 68 -11.54 -5.63 12.03
C GLU A 68 -12.23 -6.99 11.82
N ALA A 69 -12.18 -7.54 10.61
CA ALA A 69 -12.83 -8.81 10.24
C ALA A 69 -11.96 -10.04 10.46
N GLY A 70 -10.64 -9.89 10.59
CA GLY A 70 -9.65 -10.95 10.70
C GLY A 70 -9.11 -11.18 12.11
N GLU A 71 -8.38 -12.28 12.31
CA GLU A 71 -7.61 -12.52 13.53
C GLU A 71 -6.42 -11.55 13.56
N ARG A 72 -6.24 -10.84 14.69
CA ARG A 72 -5.19 -9.86 14.89
C ARG A 72 -3.82 -10.54 15.00
N SER A 73 -3.12 -10.68 13.87
CA SER A 73 -1.71 -11.03 13.85
C SER A 73 -0.84 -9.77 13.99
N SER A 74 0.38 -9.91 14.54
CA SER A 74 1.33 -8.79 14.66
C SER A 74 1.69 -8.19 13.28
N GLY A 75 1.77 -9.01 12.24
CA GLY A 75 2.08 -8.58 10.89
C GLY A 75 0.96 -7.71 10.26
N ILE A 76 -0.30 -8.02 10.51
CA ILE A 76 -1.44 -7.21 10.05
C ILE A 76 -1.38 -5.81 10.68
N HIS A 77 -1.03 -5.72 11.95
CA HIS A 77 -0.92 -4.44 12.65
C HIS A 77 0.23 -3.57 12.10
N GLU A 78 1.40 -4.14 11.87
CA GLU A 78 2.55 -3.44 11.27
C GLU A 78 2.23 -2.94 9.86
N HIS A 79 1.53 -3.74 9.05
CA HIS A 79 1.09 -3.33 7.73
C HIS A 79 0.06 -2.19 7.78
N ALA A 80 -0.87 -2.22 8.73
CA ALA A 80 -1.86 -1.16 8.93
C ALA A 80 -1.18 0.17 9.31
N GLU A 81 -0.19 0.16 10.22
CA GLU A 81 0.60 1.35 10.58
C GLU A 81 1.38 1.92 9.37
N ALA A 82 2.01 1.06 8.57
CA ALA A 82 2.70 1.46 7.35
C ALA A 82 1.72 2.10 6.33
N GLY A 83 0.53 1.54 6.18
CA GLY A 83 -0.55 2.06 5.34
C GLY A 83 -1.05 3.43 5.80
N GLU A 84 -1.21 3.65 7.11
CA GLU A 84 -1.57 4.95 7.67
C GLU A 84 -0.48 6.00 7.43
N MET A 85 0.78 5.65 7.65
CA MET A 85 1.90 6.53 7.36
C MET A 85 1.93 6.90 5.88
N ALA A 86 1.83 5.93 4.97
CA ALA A 86 1.80 6.15 3.53
C ALA A 86 0.65 7.08 3.12
N ARG A 87 -0.57 6.89 3.66
CA ARG A 87 -1.71 7.80 3.47
C ARG A 87 -1.41 9.22 3.91
N ASN A 88 -0.91 9.40 5.13
CA ASN A 88 -0.67 10.73 5.70
C ASN A 88 0.41 11.49 4.95
N VAL A 89 1.52 10.83 4.58
CA VAL A 89 2.62 11.47 3.82
C VAL A 89 2.19 11.74 2.37
N SER A 90 1.39 10.89 1.74
CA SER A 90 0.82 11.13 0.41
C SER A 90 -0.13 12.32 0.39
N PHE A 91 -0.96 12.47 1.43
CA PHE A 91 -1.80 13.65 1.59
C PHE A 91 -0.97 14.93 1.82
N LEU A 92 0.08 14.87 2.64
CA LEU A 92 1.01 15.98 2.83
C LEU A 92 1.69 16.35 1.49
N PHE A 93 2.07 15.38 0.67
CA PHE A 93 2.63 15.63 -0.65
C PHE A 93 1.65 16.39 -1.55
N LEU A 94 0.38 16.00 -1.57
CA LEU A 94 -0.68 16.72 -2.27
C LEU A 94 -0.78 18.18 -1.79
N VAL A 95 -0.80 18.42 -0.48
CA VAL A 95 -0.87 19.76 0.09
C VAL A 95 0.34 20.63 -0.32
N VAL A 96 1.54 20.05 -0.30
CA VAL A 96 2.77 20.75 -0.70
C VAL A 96 2.75 21.08 -2.19
N VAL A 97 2.30 20.18 -3.05
CA VAL A 97 2.16 20.43 -4.50
C VAL A 97 1.08 21.49 -4.77
N LEU A 98 -0.05 21.43 -4.07
CA LEU A 98 -1.07 22.49 -4.13
C LEU A 98 -0.49 23.85 -3.74
N ALA A 99 0.24 23.93 -2.63
CA ALA A 99 0.89 25.17 -2.20
C ALA A 99 1.91 25.68 -3.25
N TRP A 100 2.72 24.79 -3.82
CA TRP A 100 3.69 25.13 -4.86
C TRP A 100 3.04 25.73 -6.12
N ILE A 101 1.86 25.20 -6.52
CA ILE A 101 1.13 25.69 -7.70
C ILE A 101 0.31 26.94 -7.39
N PHE A 102 -0.45 26.95 -6.28
CA PHE A 102 -1.47 27.97 -6.04
C PHE A 102 -0.96 29.22 -5.32
N VAL A 103 0.05 29.12 -4.43
CA VAL A 103 0.57 30.29 -3.71
C VAL A 103 1.08 31.38 -4.68
N PRO A 104 1.90 31.06 -5.70
CA PRO A 104 2.31 32.06 -6.69
C PRO A 104 1.14 32.69 -7.46
N ILE A 105 0.10 31.90 -7.77
CA ILE A 105 -1.09 32.38 -8.47
C ILE A 105 -1.86 33.35 -7.59
N LEU A 106 -2.08 33.02 -6.31
CA LEU A 106 -2.79 33.85 -5.36
C LEU A 106 -2.06 35.18 -5.08
N LEU A 107 -0.72 35.11 -4.91
CA LEU A 107 0.10 36.31 -4.72
C LEU A 107 0.01 37.24 -5.93
N LYS A 108 0.09 36.73 -7.15
CA LYS A 108 -0.08 37.52 -8.37
C LYS A 108 -1.46 38.15 -8.48
N ARG A 109 -2.53 37.41 -8.14
CA ARG A 109 -3.91 37.94 -8.15
C ARG A 109 -4.12 39.06 -7.13
N ARG A 110 -3.59 38.91 -5.90
CA ARG A 110 -3.68 39.93 -4.86
C ARG A 110 -2.96 41.21 -5.27
N ALA A 111 -1.79 41.10 -5.88
CA ALA A 111 -1.04 42.22 -6.38
C ALA A 111 -1.79 42.99 -7.50
N ALA A 112 -2.44 42.25 -8.41
CA ALA A 112 -3.24 42.86 -9.48
C ALA A 112 -4.46 43.61 -8.95
N SER A 113 -5.09 43.12 -7.87
CA SER A 113 -6.27 43.78 -7.25
C SER A 113 -5.92 45.00 -6.40
N GLY A 114 -4.64 45.14 -5.97
CA GLY A 114 -4.18 46.31 -5.16
C GLY A 114 -3.60 47.46 -5.98
N SER A 115 -3.47 47.30 -7.30
CA SER A 115 -2.79 48.26 -8.18
C SER A 115 -3.62 49.53 -8.54
N ASP A 116 -4.90 49.58 -8.17
CA ASP A 116 -5.77 50.73 -8.52
C ASP A 116 -5.57 51.98 -7.66
N ALA A 117 -4.68 51.91 -6.65
CA ALA A 117 -4.50 53.02 -5.70
C ALA A 117 -3.13 53.73 -5.70
N SER A 118 -2.11 53.20 -6.40
CA SER A 118 -0.79 53.84 -6.42
C SER A 118 0.01 53.38 -7.63
N GLY A 119 0.26 54.26 -8.57
CA GLY A 119 0.90 54.03 -9.85
C GLY A 119 2.40 53.58 -9.85
N ALA A 120 2.78 52.73 -8.97
CA ALA A 120 4.08 52.08 -8.95
C ALA A 120 3.86 50.56 -9.22
N GLY A 121 4.04 50.15 -10.48
CA GLY A 121 3.98 48.75 -10.93
C GLY A 121 4.99 47.85 -10.23
N SER A 122 4.73 47.51 -8.98
CA SER A 122 5.46 46.47 -8.27
C SER A 122 4.94 45.13 -8.75
N SER A 123 5.61 44.54 -9.75
CA SER A 123 5.40 43.14 -10.10
C SER A 123 5.60 42.32 -8.84
N ALA A 124 4.53 41.77 -8.23
CA ALA A 124 4.63 40.88 -7.09
C ALA A 124 5.25 39.57 -7.55
N ALA A 125 6.58 39.61 -7.69
CA ALA A 125 7.37 38.41 -7.92
C ALA A 125 7.28 37.52 -6.68
N THR A 126 7.05 36.25 -6.89
CA THR A 126 7.10 35.26 -5.79
C THR A 126 8.45 35.35 -5.09
N PRO A 127 8.48 35.59 -3.76
CA PRO A 127 9.74 35.73 -3.04
C PRO A 127 10.69 34.56 -3.30
N GLY A 128 11.98 34.85 -3.46
CA GLY A 128 12.98 33.81 -3.75
C GLY A 128 13.04 32.71 -2.69
N TRP A 129 12.91 33.08 -1.40
CA TRP A 129 12.86 32.12 -0.29
C TRP A 129 11.71 31.14 -0.40
N PHE A 130 10.53 31.59 -0.87
CA PHE A 130 9.37 30.70 -1.09
C PHE A 130 9.65 29.70 -2.20
N ARG A 131 10.27 30.11 -3.30
CA ARG A 131 10.61 29.20 -4.41
C ARG A 131 11.57 28.11 -3.97
N ILE A 132 12.60 28.45 -3.19
CA ILE A 132 13.57 27.50 -2.65
C ILE A 132 12.89 26.60 -1.61
N GLY A 133 12.16 27.18 -0.66
CA GLY A 133 11.44 26.42 0.37
C GLY A 133 10.43 25.44 -0.21
N ALA A 134 9.64 25.88 -1.20
CA ALA A 134 8.70 25.00 -1.89
C ALA A 134 9.40 23.89 -2.67
N ALA A 135 10.53 24.17 -3.34
CA ALA A 135 11.31 23.16 -4.05
C ALA A 135 11.86 22.10 -3.10
N VAL A 136 12.44 22.51 -1.97
CA VAL A 136 12.95 21.62 -0.93
C VAL A 136 11.82 20.79 -0.33
N ALA A 137 10.68 21.42 0.01
CA ALA A 137 9.52 20.73 0.56
C ALA A 137 8.96 19.67 -0.43
N VAL A 138 8.79 20.03 -1.70
CA VAL A 138 8.33 19.12 -2.75
C VAL A 138 9.29 17.94 -2.90
N ALA A 139 10.60 18.17 -2.89
CA ALA A 139 11.60 17.11 -3.03
C ALA A 139 11.59 16.16 -1.82
N ILE A 140 11.64 16.70 -0.59
CA ILE A 140 11.70 15.89 0.63
C ILE A 140 10.39 15.11 0.82
N VAL A 141 9.25 15.79 0.74
CA VAL A 141 7.95 15.15 0.97
C VAL A 141 7.60 14.19 -0.17
N GLY A 142 7.94 14.52 -1.41
CA GLY A 142 7.72 13.65 -2.57
C GLY A 142 8.53 12.35 -2.47
N ILE A 143 9.82 12.44 -2.14
CA ILE A 143 10.67 11.25 -1.94
C ILE A 143 10.19 10.45 -0.73
N GLY A 144 9.90 11.11 0.39
CA GLY A 144 9.37 10.46 1.60
C GLY A 144 8.06 9.72 1.34
N SER A 145 7.14 10.33 0.57
CA SER A 145 5.89 9.68 0.18
C SER A 145 6.12 8.46 -0.71
N ALA A 146 7.02 8.56 -1.68
CA ALA A 146 7.35 7.44 -2.55
C ALA A 146 7.92 6.26 -1.75
N VAL A 147 8.84 6.53 -0.82
CA VAL A 147 9.41 5.50 0.06
C VAL A 147 8.34 4.87 0.94
N ALA A 148 7.52 5.67 1.63
CA ALA A 148 6.49 5.16 2.53
C ALA A 148 5.45 4.29 1.81
N VAL A 149 5.05 4.67 0.60
CA VAL A 149 4.08 3.90 -0.19
C VAL A 149 4.67 2.59 -0.72
N VAL A 150 5.95 2.59 -1.13
CA VAL A 150 6.64 1.37 -1.57
C VAL A 150 6.85 0.43 -0.38
N ASP A 151 7.23 0.94 0.78
CA ASP A 151 7.40 0.17 2.02
C ASP A 151 6.09 -0.50 2.46
N ALA A 152 4.99 0.26 2.49
CA ALA A 152 3.66 -0.28 2.77
C ALA A 152 3.22 -1.34 1.74
N GLY A 153 3.56 -1.18 0.46
CA GLY A 153 3.29 -2.17 -0.58
C GLY A 153 4.12 -3.44 -0.39
N HIS A 154 5.38 -3.31 0.02
CA HIS A 154 6.29 -4.42 0.25
C HIS A 154 5.87 -5.25 1.47
N SER A 155 5.59 -4.61 2.59
CA SER A 155 5.12 -5.28 3.80
C SER A 155 3.82 -6.07 3.59
N GLY A 156 2.89 -5.54 2.78
CA GLY A 156 1.68 -6.28 2.40
C GLY A 156 1.95 -7.49 1.53
N ALA A 157 2.91 -7.43 0.62
CA ALA A 157 3.30 -8.57 -0.21
C ALA A 157 3.96 -9.67 0.63
N GLU A 158 4.86 -9.34 1.55
CA GLU A 158 5.51 -10.31 2.43
C GLU A 158 4.51 -11.11 3.27
N GLN A 159 3.42 -10.50 3.72
CA GLN A 159 2.41 -11.21 4.51
C GLN A 159 1.68 -12.28 3.68
N VAL A 160 1.33 -11.98 2.44
CA VAL A 160 0.68 -12.96 1.55
C VAL A 160 1.57 -14.18 1.31
N TRP A 161 2.88 -13.97 1.06
CA TRP A 161 3.81 -15.06 0.84
C TRP A 161 4.03 -15.92 2.09
N ASN A 162 4.13 -15.29 3.26
CA ASN A 162 4.32 -16.02 4.52
C ASN A 162 3.07 -16.85 4.90
N GLU A 163 1.86 -16.37 4.57
CA GLU A 163 0.63 -17.14 4.79
C GLU A 163 0.52 -18.33 3.83
N ASP A 164 0.95 -18.19 2.59
CA ASP A 164 0.93 -19.28 1.60
C ASP A 164 1.94 -20.36 1.98
N GLU A 165 3.17 -20.00 2.39
CA GLU A 165 4.17 -20.96 2.89
C GLU A 165 3.69 -21.71 4.14
N ALA A 166 2.99 -21.04 5.05
CA ALA A 166 2.43 -21.68 6.25
C ALA A 166 1.33 -22.68 5.89
N ARG A 167 0.46 -22.38 4.92
CA ARG A 167 -0.60 -23.31 4.46
C ARG A 167 -0.03 -24.52 3.72
N GLU A 168 0.97 -24.33 2.86
CA GLU A 168 1.63 -25.44 2.18
C GLU A 168 2.37 -26.36 3.19
N GLY A 169 2.89 -25.81 4.29
CA GLY A 169 3.49 -26.58 5.37
C GLY A 169 2.48 -27.46 6.12
N ASP A 170 1.32 -26.90 6.46
CA ASP A 170 0.24 -27.61 7.14
C ASP A 170 -0.36 -28.73 6.27
N GLU A 171 -0.55 -28.48 4.95
CA GLU A 171 -1.06 -29.50 4.02
C GLU A 171 -0.08 -30.70 3.86
N HIS A 172 1.23 -30.46 3.92
CA HIS A 172 2.23 -31.53 3.88
C HIS A 172 2.34 -32.33 5.19
N GLU A 173 2.11 -31.70 6.33
CA GLU A 173 2.09 -32.39 7.63
C GLU A 173 0.85 -33.28 7.76
N ASP A 174 -0.30 -32.84 7.24
CA ASP A 174 -1.55 -33.63 7.26
C ASP A 174 -1.45 -34.85 6.31
N ASP A 175 -0.83 -34.72 5.14
CA ASP A 175 -0.61 -35.79 4.18
C ASP A 175 0.39 -36.87 4.73
N GLU A 176 1.43 -36.46 5.47
CA GLU A 176 2.37 -37.41 6.10
C GLU A 176 1.73 -38.16 7.27
N HIS A 177 0.76 -37.59 7.98
CA HIS A 177 0.04 -38.27 9.07
C HIS A 177 -1.04 -39.23 8.56
N GLU A 178 -1.67 -38.99 7.40
CA GLU A 178 -2.65 -39.92 6.81
C GLU A 178 -1.95 -41.20 6.27
N ASP A 179 -0.73 -41.09 5.78
CA ASP A 179 0.05 -42.25 5.29
C ASP A 179 0.60 -43.13 6.42
N GLU A 180 0.83 -42.63 7.64
CA GLU A 180 1.29 -43.40 8.80
C GLU A 180 0.17 -44.23 9.46
N ASP A 181 -1.09 -43.79 9.36
CA ASP A 181 -2.23 -44.52 9.97
C ASP A 181 -2.76 -45.69 9.11
N GLU A 182 -2.44 -45.77 7.80
CA GLU A 182 -2.88 -46.88 6.93
C GLU A 182 -2.03 -48.17 7.06
N ASP A 183 -0.83 -48.13 7.64
CA ASP A 183 0.08 -49.27 7.72
C ASP A 183 -0.09 -50.16 9.00
N GLU A 184 -0.89 -49.77 10.00
CA GLU A 184 -1.06 -50.54 11.25
C GLU A 184 -2.20 -51.58 11.22
N ASP A 185 -3.10 -51.60 10.26
CA ASP A 185 -4.24 -52.54 10.23
C ASP A 185 -4.05 -53.82 9.37
N GLY A 186 -2.82 -54.13 8.96
CA GLY A 186 -2.48 -55.23 8.06
C GLY A 186 -1.84 -56.52 8.67
N ALA A 187 -2.04 -56.84 9.95
CA ALA A 187 -1.56 -58.12 10.48
C ALA A 187 -2.59 -59.24 10.27
N PRO A 188 -2.29 -60.34 9.51
CA PRO A 188 -3.22 -61.43 9.33
C PRO A 188 -3.35 -62.24 10.63
N ALA A 189 -4.56 -62.35 11.15
CA ALA A 189 -4.88 -63.26 12.26
C ALA A 189 -4.54 -64.72 11.91
N VAL A 190 -3.53 -65.26 12.59
CA VAL A 190 -3.20 -66.69 12.54
C VAL A 190 -4.30 -67.45 13.29
N VAL A 191 -5.19 -68.08 12.54
CA VAL A 191 -6.16 -69.05 13.06
C VAL A 191 -5.42 -70.30 13.46
N VAL A 192 -5.21 -70.53 14.75
CA VAL A 192 -4.71 -71.79 15.27
C VAL A 192 -5.89 -72.77 15.44
N ASP A 193 -6.03 -73.67 14.51
CA ASP A 193 -7.03 -74.71 14.53
C ASP A 193 -6.64 -75.78 15.61
N HIS A 194 -7.39 -75.78 16.73
CA HIS A 194 -7.25 -76.79 17.77
C HIS A 194 -8.00 -78.03 17.38
N VAL A 195 -7.31 -79.03 16.85
CA VAL A 195 -7.80 -80.37 16.67
C VAL A 195 -7.95 -81.03 18.04
N VAL A 196 -9.19 -81.21 18.47
CA VAL A 196 -9.56 -82.03 19.62
C VAL A 196 -9.70 -83.43 19.13
N THR A 197 -8.68 -84.31 19.42
CA THR A 197 -8.82 -85.75 19.28
C THR A 197 -9.54 -86.29 20.51
N SER A 198 -10.77 -86.77 20.25
CA SER A 198 -11.53 -87.60 21.17
C SER A 198 -11.00 -89.01 21.09
N ASP A 199 -10.44 -89.52 22.16
CA ASP A 199 -10.16 -90.96 22.30
C ASP A 199 -11.14 -91.52 23.31
N ALA A 200 -11.97 -92.39 22.80
CA ALA A 200 -12.86 -93.24 23.57
C ALA A 200 -12.24 -94.65 23.67
N ALA A 201 -12.10 -95.14 24.85
CA ALA A 201 -11.99 -96.57 25.04
C ALA A 201 -12.31 -97.02 26.45
N GLY A 202 -13.18 -97.97 26.54
CA GLY A 202 -13.21 -98.95 27.56
C GLY A 202 -14.23 -98.88 28.64
#